data_65b6865072661a57395947a9960456a3
#
_entry.id   65b6865072661a57395947a9960456a3
#
_cell.length_a   1.000
_cell.length_b   1.000
_cell.length_c   1.000
_cell.angle_alpha   90.00
_cell.angle_beta   90.00
_cell.angle_gamma   90.00
#
_symmetry.space_group_name_H-M   'P 1'
#
loop_
_entity.id
_entity.type
_entity.pdbx_description
1 polymer ?
#
loop_
_entity_poly.entity_id
_entity_poly.type
_entity_poly.pdbx_seq_one_letter_code
_entity_poly.pdbx_strand_id
1 'polypeptide(L)'
;MASFLQAQLKDVETLIAQEKEDKAQEALNFTQGGLKNFANEIEKVDGGFYGLVGILFRRAYHVPDDIKKLREALFQEAERLQKLLAKNSEKNRNKLDRNVAKAAKALQTSELAILPTETVYGLFANALDEKAVKKLYAVKGRPTEKALNMNVASYADILKYSKHQPVYLEKLVGAFLPGPLTIILEASNAVPEWIHIGKTTVGFRMPSIKITQKVIEKVGVLVGPSANLTGDPSPQFFADLSPQILENAQVAIQDDSIYGLDTTIIDLTGKTPRLLRQGAITREQLLREVPELADIQ
;
A
#
# COMPACT_ATOMS: atom_id res chain seq x y z
N MET A 1 -11.83 17.21 31.31
CA MET A 1 -10.87 16.15 30.90
C MET A 1 -11.54 14.79 30.71
N ALA A 2 -12.28 14.24 31.66
CA ALA A 2 -12.92 12.92 31.54
C ALA A 2 -13.87 12.80 30.34
N SER A 3 -14.76 13.76 30.12
CA SER A 3 -15.67 13.78 28.96
C SER A 3 -14.93 13.83 27.62
N PHE A 4 -13.78 14.50 27.56
CA PHE A 4 -12.90 14.56 26.41
C PHE A 4 -12.28 13.17 26.13
N LEU A 5 -11.77 12.51 27.16
CA LEU A 5 -11.20 11.15 27.04
C LEU A 5 -12.25 10.12 26.64
N GLN A 6 -13.49 10.22 27.13
CA GLN A 6 -14.59 9.36 26.72
C GLN A 6 -14.92 9.53 25.23
N ALA A 7 -14.95 10.78 24.73
CA ALA A 7 -15.15 11.04 23.30
C ALA A 7 -14.04 10.43 22.46
N GLN A 8 -12.78 10.59 22.87
CA GLN A 8 -11.61 10.01 22.18
C GLN A 8 -11.69 8.48 22.10
N LEU A 9 -12.06 7.80 23.20
CA LEU A 9 -12.21 6.33 23.20
C LEU A 9 -13.34 5.87 22.26
N LYS A 10 -14.42 6.64 22.14
CA LYS A 10 -15.49 6.36 21.18
C LYS A 10 -15.01 6.54 19.74
N ASP A 11 -14.16 7.54 19.46
CA ASP A 11 -13.55 7.72 18.14
C ASP A 11 -12.64 6.54 17.78
N VAL A 12 -11.83 6.03 18.72
CA VAL A 12 -11.02 4.81 18.53
C VAL A 12 -11.89 3.62 18.16
N GLU A 13 -12.99 3.38 18.87
CA GLU A 13 -13.92 2.28 18.57
C GLU A 13 -14.50 2.40 17.16
N THR A 14 -14.89 3.61 16.75
CA THR A 14 -15.38 3.89 15.41
C THR A 14 -14.33 3.61 14.33
N LEU A 15 -13.09 4.03 14.54
CA LEU A 15 -11.98 3.78 13.61
C LEU A 15 -11.66 2.29 13.49
N ILE A 16 -11.72 1.53 14.59
CA ILE A 16 -11.55 0.07 14.58
C ILE A 16 -12.67 -0.58 13.75
N ALA A 17 -13.92 -0.16 13.94
CA ALA A 17 -15.06 -0.67 13.19
C ALA A 17 -14.98 -0.37 11.68
N GLN A 18 -14.30 0.71 11.30
CA GLN A 18 -14.05 1.10 9.92
C GLN A 18 -12.76 0.47 9.30
N GLU A 19 -12.12 -0.45 10.03
CA GLU A 19 -10.84 -1.08 9.63
C GLU A 19 -9.68 -0.09 9.38
N LYS A 20 -9.71 1.09 9.99
CA LYS A 20 -8.64 2.11 9.93
C LYS A 20 -7.64 1.94 11.06
N GLU A 21 -6.91 0.83 11.05
CA GLU A 21 -6.05 0.38 12.16
C GLU A 21 -4.98 1.39 12.58
N ASP A 22 -4.25 1.97 11.63
CA ASP A 22 -3.17 2.93 11.94
C ASP A 22 -3.71 4.16 12.67
N LYS A 23 -4.83 4.72 12.19
CA LYS A 23 -5.49 5.87 12.83
C LYS A 23 -6.08 5.51 14.19
N ALA A 24 -6.64 4.31 14.34
CA ALA A 24 -7.14 3.82 15.61
C ALA A 24 -6.01 3.66 16.64
N GLN A 25 -4.86 3.14 16.22
CA GLN A 25 -3.68 2.99 17.08
C GLN A 25 -3.13 4.36 17.50
N GLU A 26 -3.04 5.32 16.59
CA GLU A 26 -2.60 6.69 16.90
C GLU A 26 -3.55 7.37 17.90
N ALA A 27 -4.86 7.30 17.67
CA ALA A 27 -5.87 7.86 18.56
C ALA A 27 -5.84 7.19 19.95
N LEU A 28 -5.65 5.87 20.00
CA LEU A 28 -5.53 5.12 21.25
C LEU A 28 -4.29 5.51 22.05
N ASN A 29 -3.13 5.65 21.39
CA ASN A 29 -1.89 6.09 22.02
C ASN A 29 -2.03 7.50 22.61
N PHE A 30 -2.66 8.42 21.88
CA PHE A 30 -2.94 9.78 22.38
C PHE A 30 -3.85 9.74 23.60
N THR A 31 -4.92 8.94 23.56
CA THR A 31 -5.88 8.81 24.67
C THR A 31 -5.23 8.16 25.90
N GLN A 32 -4.39 7.14 25.73
CA GLN A 32 -3.63 6.52 26.82
C GLN A 32 -2.66 7.50 27.49
N GLY A 33 -2.01 8.37 26.69
CA GLY A 33 -1.20 9.45 27.23
C GLY A 33 -2.02 10.42 28.09
N GLY A 34 -3.19 10.81 27.62
CA GLY A 34 -4.14 11.64 28.37
C GLY A 34 -4.64 10.98 29.65
N LEU A 35 -4.97 9.68 29.60
CA LEU A 35 -5.36 8.90 30.79
C LEU A 35 -4.25 8.82 31.83
N LYS A 36 -3.00 8.59 31.40
CA LYS A 36 -1.85 8.57 32.30
C LYS A 36 -1.63 9.92 32.99
N ASN A 37 -1.74 11.02 32.24
CA ASN A 37 -1.65 12.37 32.80
C ASN A 37 -2.80 12.63 33.78
N PHE A 38 -4.02 12.24 33.44
CA PHE A 38 -5.18 12.36 34.31
C PHE A 38 -5.01 11.55 35.61
N ALA A 39 -4.49 10.32 35.53
CA ALA A 39 -4.19 9.51 36.70
C ALA A 39 -3.14 10.17 37.60
N ASN A 40 -2.07 10.69 37.02
CA ASN A 40 -1.01 11.39 37.78
C ASN A 40 -1.55 12.64 38.51
N GLU A 41 -2.45 13.40 37.89
CA GLU A 41 -3.07 14.55 38.52
C GLU A 41 -3.98 14.13 39.70
N ILE A 42 -4.74 13.03 39.54
CA ILE A 42 -5.52 12.46 40.66
C ILE A 42 -4.62 12.02 41.78
N GLU A 43 -3.51 11.30 41.50
CA GLU A 43 -2.56 10.86 42.51
C GLU A 43 -1.90 12.02 43.27
N LYS A 44 -1.58 13.12 42.60
CA LYS A 44 -1.08 14.34 43.23
C LYS A 44 -2.07 14.92 44.25
N VAL A 45 -3.37 14.90 43.90
CA VAL A 45 -4.42 15.39 44.81
C VAL A 45 -4.67 14.42 45.95
N ASP A 46 -4.78 13.11 45.68
CA ASP A 46 -5.11 12.07 46.66
C ASP A 46 -3.89 11.64 47.51
N GLY A 47 -2.67 11.66 46.92
CA GLY A 47 -1.42 11.29 47.59
C GLY A 47 -0.83 12.33 48.55
N GLY A 48 -1.45 13.49 48.65
CA GLY A 48 -1.05 14.54 49.60
C GLY A 48 0.38 15.00 49.41
N PHE A 49 0.61 15.82 48.41
CA PHE A 49 1.84 16.59 48.35
C PHE A 49 1.96 17.45 49.59
N TYR A 50 3.06 17.32 50.32
CA TYR A 50 3.43 18.01 51.56
C TYR A 50 3.07 17.30 52.87
N GLY A 51 4.01 16.58 53.41
CA GLY A 51 4.23 16.26 54.79
C GLY A 51 3.14 16.66 55.83
N LEU A 52 3.49 17.34 56.91
CA LEU A 52 2.56 17.80 57.95
C LEU A 52 1.39 18.70 57.43
N VAL A 53 1.59 19.46 56.36
CA VAL A 53 0.56 20.31 55.74
C VAL A 53 -0.46 19.49 54.97
N GLY A 54 -0.07 18.36 54.38
CA GLY A 54 -0.95 17.43 53.68
C GLY A 54 -2.01 16.77 54.56
N ILE A 55 -1.71 16.57 55.88
CA ILE A 55 -2.66 15.99 56.82
C ILE A 55 -3.82 16.97 57.13
N LEU A 56 -3.57 18.25 57.19
CA LEU A 56 -4.59 19.29 57.41
C LEU A 56 -5.46 19.52 56.16
N PHE A 57 -4.94 19.34 54.96
CA PHE A 57 -5.65 19.52 53.71
C PHE A 57 -6.29 18.23 53.14
N ARG A 58 -5.96 17.05 53.64
CA ARG A 58 -6.59 15.76 53.22
C ARG A 58 -8.11 15.75 53.31
N ARG A 59 -8.71 16.50 54.21
CA ARG A 59 -10.20 16.65 54.31
C ARG A 59 -10.78 17.57 53.25
N ALA A 60 -9.99 18.49 52.71
CA ALA A 60 -10.47 19.48 51.74
C ALA A 60 -10.28 19.08 50.25
N TYR A 61 -9.33 18.14 49.98
CA TYR A 61 -8.94 17.76 48.63
C TYR A 61 -9.00 16.25 48.39
N HIS A 62 -9.92 15.55 49.07
CA HIS A 62 -10.17 14.14 48.76
C HIS A 62 -10.77 14.01 47.36
N VAL A 63 -10.16 13.16 46.50
CA VAL A 63 -10.74 12.87 45.16
C VAL A 63 -12.02 12.09 45.38
N PRO A 64 -13.17 12.58 44.87
CA PRO A 64 -14.44 11.89 45.01
C PRO A 64 -14.39 10.48 44.39
N ASP A 65 -15.07 9.53 45.05
CA ASP A 65 -15.09 8.11 44.62
C ASP A 65 -15.67 7.91 43.22
N ASP A 66 -16.55 8.78 42.77
CA ASP A 66 -17.08 8.78 41.43
C ASP A 66 -16.01 9.11 40.36
N ILE A 67 -15.07 10.01 40.69
CA ILE A 67 -13.91 10.32 39.79
C ILE A 67 -12.93 9.14 39.77
N LYS A 68 -12.69 8.47 40.91
CA LYS A 68 -11.86 7.25 40.94
C LYS A 68 -12.47 6.13 40.13
N LYS A 69 -13.76 5.89 40.27
CA LYS A 69 -14.50 4.90 39.47
C LYS A 69 -14.50 5.23 37.97
N LEU A 70 -14.66 6.52 37.63
CA LEU A 70 -14.60 6.96 36.25
C LEU A 70 -13.21 6.73 35.63
N ARG A 71 -12.12 7.01 36.37
CA ARG A 71 -10.74 6.71 35.97
C ARG A 71 -10.60 5.22 35.63
N GLU A 72 -11.01 4.35 36.54
CA GLU A 72 -10.92 2.90 36.35
C GLU A 72 -11.71 2.43 35.14
N ALA A 73 -12.93 2.94 34.97
CA ALA A 73 -13.75 2.61 33.78
C ALA A 73 -13.09 3.05 32.45
N LEU A 74 -12.49 4.23 32.44
CA LEU A 74 -11.77 4.73 31.27
C LEU A 74 -10.51 3.88 30.92
N PHE A 75 -9.78 3.44 31.95
CA PHE A 75 -8.64 2.54 31.72
C PHE A 75 -9.07 1.16 31.22
N GLN A 76 -10.12 0.59 31.80
CA GLN A 76 -10.68 -0.69 31.35
C GLN A 76 -11.17 -0.62 29.91
N GLU A 77 -11.82 0.47 29.51
CA GLU A 77 -12.28 0.69 28.14
C GLU A 77 -11.11 0.84 27.16
N ALA A 78 -10.07 1.60 27.53
CA ALA A 78 -8.87 1.71 26.70
C ALA A 78 -8.17 0.36 26.50
N GLU A 79 -8.10 -0.47 27.55
CA GLU A 79 -7.54 -1.84 27.46
C GLU A 79 -8.41 -2.76 26.57
N ARG A 80 -9.74 -2.65 26.68
CA ARG A 80 -10.70 -3.38 25.83
C ARG A 80 -10.47 -3.04 24.36
N LEU A 81 -10.37 -1.74 24.05
CA LEU A 81 -10.14 -1.27 22.68
C LEU A 81 -8.78 -1.70 22.13
N GLN A 82 -7.74 -1.70 22.95
CA GLN A 82 -6.41 -2.20 22.56
C GLN A 82 -6.45 -3.69 22.19
N LYS A 83 -7.14 -4.52 22.97
CA LYS A 83 -7.34 -5.95 22.66
C LYS A 83 -8.14 -6.15 21.38
N LEU A 84 -9.17 -5.33 21.16
CA LEU A 84 -10.00 -5.38 19.95
C LEU A 84 -9.18 -5.00 18.72
N LEU A 85 -8.38 -3.94 18.80
CA LEU A 85 -7.48 -3.51 17.72
C LEU A 85 -6.48 -4.61 17.37
N ALA A 86 -5.81 -5.18 18.37
CA ALA A 86 -4.86 -6.28 18.16
C ALA A 86 -5.49 -7.48 17.46
N LYS A 87 -6.73 -7.87 17.86
CA LYS A 87 -7.47 -8.97 17.23
C LYS A 87 -7.84 -8.67 15.78
N ASN A 88 -8.24 -7.43 15.46
CA ASN A 88 -8.56 -7.03 14.10
C ASN A 88 -7.31 -7.01 13.22
N SER A 89 -6.20 -6.47 13.72
CA SER A 89 -4.90 -6.47 13.02
C SER A 89 -4.42 -7.88 12.70
N GLU A 90 -4.57 -8.82 13.63
CA GLU A 90 -4.26 -10.24 13.39
C GLU A 90 -5.18 -10.86 12.33
N LYS A 91 -6.49 -10.60 12.41
CA LYS A 91 -7.47 -11.09 11.41
C LYS A 91 -7.13 -10.58 10.01
N ASN A 92 -6.81 -9.28 9.89
CA ASN A 92 -6.48 -8.65 8.60
C ASN A 92 -5.15 -9.17 8.05
N ARG A 93 -4.14 -9.37 8.91
CA ARG A 93 -2.88 -10.02 8.52
C ARG A 93 -3.13 -11.42 7.99
N ASN A 94 -3.91 -12.23 8.68
CA ASN A 94 -4.24 -13.60 8.28
C ASN A 94 -5.04 -13.63 6.96
N LYS A 95 -5.91 -12.65 6.71
CA LYS A 95 -6.65 -12.49 5.44
C LYS A 95 -5.67 -12.15 4.30
N LEU A 96 -4.78 -11.17 4.55
CA LEU A 96 -3.74 -10.77 3.59
C LEU A 96 -2.86 -11.95 3.20
N ASP A 97 -2.30 -12.67 4.18
CA ASP A 97 -1.38 -13.80 3.93
C ASP A 97 -2.06 -14.94 3.16
N ARG A 98 -3.35 -15.24 3.46
CA ARG A 98 -4.15 -16.21 2.69
C ARG A 98 -4.35 -15.77 1.24
N ASN A 99 -4.66 -14.51 1.02
CA ASN A 99 -4.88 -13.96 -0.32
C ASN A 99 -3.57 -13.96 -1.13
N VAL A 100 -2.46 -13.55 -0.52
CA VAL A 100 -1.12 -13.63 -1.12
C VAL A 100 -0.78 -15.08 -1.50
N ALA A 101 -1.03 -16.04 -0.62
CA ALA A 101 -0.75 -17.45 -0.90
C ALA A 101 -1.59 -17.98 -2.08
N LYS A 102 -2.89 -17.62 -2.14
CA LYS A 102 -3.78 -18.03 -3.25
C LYS A 102 -3.30 -17.45 -4.59
N ALA A 103 -3.03 -16.14 -4.64
CA ALA A 103 -2.58 -15.47 -5.86
C ALA A 103 -1.21 -16.00 -6.31
N ALA A 104 -0.27 -16.16 -5.39
CA ALA A 104 1.04 -16.70 -5.69
C ALA A 104 0.96 -18.12 -6.25
N LYS A 105 0.13 -19.00 -5.67
CA LYS A 105 -0.08 -20.35 -6.18
C LYS A 105 -0.61 -20.34 -7.61
N ALA A 106 -1.62 -19.51 -7.92
CA ALA A 106 -2.16 -19.38 -9.28
C ALA A 106 -1.07 -18.97 -10.26
N LEU A 107 -0.34 -17.88 -9.96
CA LEU A 107 0.72 -17.34 -10.82
C LEU A 107 1.91 -18.30 -11.01
N GLN A 108 2.19 -19.17 -10.05
CA GLN A 108 3.23 -20.21 -10.14
C GLN A 108 2.80 -21.44 -10.96
N THR A 109 1.51 -21.58 -11.25
CA THR A 109 0.95 -22.70 -12.05
C THR A 109 0.46 -22.27 -13.43
N SER A 110 1.04 -21.22 -14.01
CA SER A 110 0.71 -20.65 -15.32
C SER A 110 -0.71 -20.06 -15.41
N GLU A 111 -1.34 -19.79 -14.25
CA GLU A 111 -2.65 -19.17 -14.19
C GLU A 111 -2.58 -17.66 -14.03
N LEU A 112 -3.70 -16.95 -14.26
CA LEU A 112 -3.81 -15.51 -14.13
C LEU A 112 -4.41 -15.12 -12.79
N ALA A 113 -4.01 -13.95 -12.29
CA ALA A 113 -4.61 -13.34 -11.11
C ALA A 113 -5.00 -11.87 -11.38
N ILE A 114 -6.15 -11.45 -10.87
CA ILE A 114 -6.53 -10.04 -10.82
C ILE A 114 -6.12 -9.49 -9.47
N LEU A 115 -5.25 -8.48 -9.49
CA LEU A 115 -4.73 -7.81 -8.30
C LEU A 115 -4.97 -6.31 -8.37
N PRO A 116 -5.26 -5.66 -7.23
CA PRO A 116 -5.36 -4.22 -7.14
C PRO A 116 -3.99 -3.55 -7.28
N THR A 117 -3.97 -2.38 -7.91
CA THR A 117 -2.82 -1.46 -7.84
C THR A 117 -3.32 -0.09 -7.38
N GLU A 118 -2.44 0.82 -7.05
CA GLU A 118 -2.81 2.17 -6.65
C GLU A 118 -3.50 2.97 -7.77
N THR A 119 -3.45 2.47 -9.01
CA THR A 119 -4.04 3.13 -10.18
C THR A 119 -5.34 2.47 -10.64
N VAL A 120 -5.29 1.19 -11.00
CA VAL A 120 -6.41 0.39 -11.53
C VAL A 120 -6.20 -1.09 -11.19
N TYR A 121 -7.20 -1.93 -11.36
CA TYR A 121 -7.01 -3.38 -11.31
C TYR A 121 -6.15 -3.86 -12.49
N GLY A 122 -5.20 -4.73 -12.20
CA GLY A 122 -4.33 -5.38 -13.19
C GLY A 122 -4.63 -6.86 -13.35
N LEU A 123 -4.52 -7.36 -14.58
CA LEU A 123 -4.50 -8.79 -14.89
C LEU A 123 -3.04 -9.26 -14.93
N PHE A 124 -2.66 -10.09 -13.98
CA PHE A 124 -1.26 -10.46 -13.75
C PHE A 124 -0.97 -11.89 -14.24
N ALA A 125 0.24 -12.06 -14.76
CA ALA A 125 0.85 -13.33 -15.11
C ALA A 125 2.32 -13.36 -14.65
N ASN A 126 2.88 -14.55 -14.42
CA ASN A 126 4.31 -14.70 -14.19
C ASN A 126 5.08 -14.30 -15.45
N ALA A 127 5.93 -13.29 -15.35
CA ALA A 127 6.68 -12.73 -16.48
C ALA A 127 7.66 -13.75 -17.10
N LEU A 128 8.16 -14.69 -16.30
CA LEU A 128 9.13 -15.71 -16.71
C LEU A 128 8.46 -16.98 -17.24
N ASP A 129 7.13 -17.02 -17.29
CA ASP A 129 6.35 -18.13 -17.82
C ASP A 129 5.66 -17.72 -19.13
N GLU A 130 6.23 -18.16 -20.25
CA GLU A 130 5.73 -17.84 -21.59
C GLU A 130 4.27 -18.28 -21.78
N LYS A 131 3.87 -19.43 -21.21
CA LYS A 131 2.51 -19.95 -21.30
C LYS A 131 1.52 -19.02 -20.59
N ALA A 132 1.86 -18.55 -19.40
CA ALA A 132 1.05 -17.60 -18.65
C ALA A 132 0.92 -16.27 -19.38
N VAL A 133 2.02 -15.76 -19.97
CA VAL A 133 2.01 -14.51 -20.74
C VAL A 133 1.18 -14.63 -22.01
N LYS A 134 1.29 -15.74 -22.74
CA LYS A 134 0.42 -16.01 -23.92
C LYS A 134 -1.05 -16.07 -23.55
N LYS A 135 -1.38 -16.72 -22.41
CA LYS A 135 -2.75 -16.76 -21.87
C LYS A 135 -3.27 -15.34 -21.58
N LEU A 136 -2.43 -14.48 -20.96
CA LEU A 136 -2.79 -13.08 -20.70
C LEU A 136 -3.11 -12.30 -21.97
N TYR A 137 -2.29 -12.43 -23.02
CA TYR A 137 -2.55 -11.78 -24.30
C TYR A 137 -3.88 -12.24 -24.91
N ALA A 138 -4.14 -13.56 -24.89
CA ALA A 138 -5.37 -14.14 -25.44
C ALA A 138 -6.61 -13.66 -24.70
N VAL A 139 -6.59 -13.68 -23.36
CA VAL A 139 -7.73 -13.24 -22.52
C VAL A 139 -8.07 -11.78 -22.75
N LYS A 140 -7.06 -10.91 -22.90
CA LYS A 140 -7.27 -9.48 -23.14
C LYS A 140 -7.62 -9.12 -24.58
N GLY A 141 -7.47 -10.04 -25.53
CA GLY A 141 -7.46 -9.69 -26.96
C GLY A 141 -6.35 -8.66 -27.27
N ARG A 142 -5.21 -8.73 -26.56
CA ARG A 142 -4.12 -7.77 -26.71
C ARG A 142 -3.32 -8.07 -27.97
N PRO A 143 -3.07 -7.07 -28.83
CA PRO A 143 -2.17 -7.24 -29.96
C PRO A 143 -0.78 -7.70 -29.49
N THR A 144 -0.24 -8.73 -30.15
CA THR A 144 1.04 -9.33 -29.75
C THR A 144 2.25 -8.42 -29.93
N GLU A 145 2.14 -7.38 -30.76
CA GLU A 145 3.15 -6.33 -30.96
C GLU A 145 3.20 -5.27 -29.83
N LYS A 146 2.24 -5.31 -28.89
CA LYS A 146 2.23 -4.41 -27.73
C LYS A 146 3.00 -5.02 -26.56
N ALA A 147 4.25 -4.62 -26.37
CA ALA A 147 5.10 -5.04 -25.26
C ALA A 147 4.41 -4.87 -23.87
N LEU A 148 4.90 -5.60 -22.88
CA LEU A 148 4.43 -5.58 -21.51
C LEU A 148 5.45 -4.90 -20.60
N ASN A 149 4.96 -4.25 -19.55
CA ASN A 149 5.80 -3.77 -18.46
C ASN A 149 6.02 -4.89 -17.45
N MET A 150 7.21 -4.90 -16.83
CA MET A 150 7.55 -5.78 -15.73
C MET A 150 7.19 -5.09 -14.40
N ASN A 151 6.40 -5.80 -13.59
CA ASN A 151 6.11 -5.38 -12.21
C ASN A 151 7.09 -6.11 -11.29
N VAL A 152 7.86 -5.33 -10.54
CA VAL A 152 8.98 -5.78 -9.70
C VAL A 152 8.73 -5.43 -8.24
N ALA A 153 9.43 -6.10 -7.32
CA ALA A 153 9.33 -5.86 -5.88
C ALA A 153 10.47 -4.99 -5.34
N SER A 154 11.57 -4.85 -6.07
CA SER A 154 12.77 -4.19 -5.58
C SER A 154 13.53 -3.41 -6.65
N TYR A 155 14.37 -2.48 -6.21
CA TYR A 155 15.36 -1.81 -7.08
C TYR A 155 16.35 -2.81 -7.69
N ALA A 156 16.75 -3.83 -6.95
CA ALA A 156 17.63 -4.88 -7.45
C ALA A 156 17.02 -5.64 -8.66
N ASP A 157 15.69 -5.83 -8.69
CA ASP A 157 15.05 -6.41 -9.87
C ASP A 157 15.15 -5.48 -11.07
N ILE A 158 14.97 -4.17 -10.89
CA ILE A 158 15.14 -3.19 -11.98
C ILE A 158 16.56 -3.29 -12.55
N LEU A 159 17.58 -3.32 -11.70
CA LEU A 159 18.98 -3.47 -12.12
C LEU A 159 19.24 -4.78 -12.85
N LYS A 160 18.68 -5.89 -12.38
CA LYS A 160 18.83 -7.22 -12.98
C LYS A 160 18.28 -7.28 -14.41
N TYR A 161 17.11 -6.67 -14.64
CA TYR A 161 16.39 -6.75 -15.91
C TYR A 161 16.64 -5.55 -16.83
N SER A 162 17.47 -4.58 -16.43
CA SER A 162 17.87 -3.45 -17.25
C SER A 162 19.39 -3.37 -17.42
N LYS A 163 19.86 -2.54 -18.37
CA LYS A 163 21.25 -2.20 -18.60
C LYS A 163 21.38 -0.72 -18.92
N HIS A 164 22.62 -0.18 -18.86
CA HIS A 164 22.93 1.22 -19.15
C HIS A 164 22.06 2.21 -18.37
N GLN A 165 21.88 1.96 -17.06
CA GLN A 165 21.05 2.78 -16.21
C GLN A 165 21.68 4.18 -16.02
N PRO A 166 20.87 5.27 -16.05
CA PRO A 166 21.36 6.60 -15.72
C PRO A 166 21.74 6.69 -14.24
N VAL A 167 22.75 7.50 -13.93
CA VAL A 167 23.31 7.65 -12.56
C VAL A 167 22.27 8.10 -11.53
N TYR A 168 21.22 8.78 -11.94
CA TYR A 168 20.15 9.26 -11.08
C TYR A 168 18.98 8.24 -10.92
N LEU A 169 19.08 7.04 -11.49
CA LEU A 169 18.00 6.04 -11.43
C LEU A 169 17.64 5.67 -9.98
N GLU A 170 18.63 5.46 -9.12
CA GLU A 170 18.39 5.11 -7.71
C GLU A 170 17.59 6.19 -6.99
N LYS A 171 17.93 7.46 -7.22
CA LYS A 171 17.25 8.62 -6.66
C LYS A 171 15.80 8.69 -7.16
N LEU A 172 15.56 8.47 -8.47
CA LEU A 172 14.23 8.44 -9.06
C LEU A 172 13.38 7.31 -8.48
N VAL A 173 13.95 6.10 -8.38
CA VAL A 173 13.27 4.94 -7.77
C VAL A 173 12.94 5.21 -6.30
N GLY A 174 13.91 5.71 -5.53
CA GLY A 174 13.70 6.02 -4.10
C GLY A 174 12.66 7.09 -3.82
N ALA A 175 12.47 8.03 -4.76
CA ALA A 175 11.49 9.10 -4.60
C ALA A 175 10.05 8.68 -4.98
N PHE A 176 9.87 7.78 -5.97
CA PHE A 176 8.57 7.54 -6.60
C PHE A 176 8.12 6.07 -6.62
N LEU A 177 8.97 5.12 -6.23
CA LEU A 177 8.63 3.70 -6.17
C LEU A 177 8.83 3.14 -4.75
N PRO A 178 7.91 2.32 -4.26
CA PRO A 178 6.67 1.84 -4.91
C PRO A 178 5.65 2.96 -5.15
N GLY A 179 5.03 2.98 -6.36
CA GLY A 179 4.09 4.04 -6.70
C GLY A 179 3.70 4.11 -8.19
N PRO A 180 2.96 5.16 -8.57
CA PRO A 180 2.34 5.28 -9.88
C PRO A 180 3.30 5.80 -10.97
N LEU A 181 4.53 5.27 -10.99
CA LEU A 181 5.55 5.55 -12.00
C LEU A 181 5.88 4.29 -12.81
N THR A 182 5.99 4.44 -14.12
CA THR A 182 6.58 3.45 -15.02
C THR A 182 7.85 4.04 -15.62
N ILE A 183 8.98 3.35 -15.45
CA ILE A 183 10.29 3.74 -15.96
C ILE A 183 10.67 2.82 -17.10
N ILE A 184 10.88 3.35 -18.31
CA ILE A 184 11.36 2.58 -19.45
C ILE A 184 12.90 2.67 -19.49
N LEU A 185 13.53 1.50 -19.52
CA LEU A 185 14.98 1.33 -19.57
C LEU A 185 15.37 0.37 -20.70
N GLU A 186 16.65 0.35 -21.07
CA GLU A 186 17.16 -0.69 -21.95
C GLU A 186 17.07 -2.06 -21.28
N ALA A 187 16.51 -3.03 -22.01
CA ALA A 187 16.37 -4.39 -21.51
C ALA A 187 17.72 -5.11 -21.43
N SER A 188 17.99 -5.77 -20.31
CA SER A 188 19.11 -6.71 -20.22
C SER A 188 18.75 -8.03 -20.91
N ASN A 189 19.75 -8.89 -21.12
CA ASN A 189 19.52 -10.24 -21.68
C ASN A 189 18.70 -11.16 -20.76
N ALA A 190 18.44 -10.74 -19.52
CA ALA A 190 17.60 -11.48 -18.59
C ALA A 190 16.09 -11.27 -18.83
N VAL A 191 15.71 -10.27 -19.65
CA VAL A 191 14.30 -10.03 -20.02
C VAL A 191 13.91 -11.01 -21.12
N PRO A 192 12.87 -11.85 -20.93
CA PRO A 192 12.40 -12.76 -21.97
C PRO A 192 11.89 -12.03 -23.22
N GLU A 193 12.11 -12.63 -24.40
CA GLU A 193 11.72 -12.04 -25.67
C GLU A 193 10.21 -11.79 -25.76
N TRP A 194 9.39 -12.67 -25.22
CA TRP A 194 7.93 -12.52 -25.18
C TRP A 194 7.43 -11.34 -24.34
N ILE A 195 8.31 -10.66 -23.57
CA ILE A 195 7.99 -9.43 -22.84
C ILE A 195 8.27 -8.20 -23.68
N HIS A 196 9.49 -8.08 -24.24
CA HIS A 196 9.90 -6.90 -25.01
C HIS A 196 9.57 -7.01 -26.51
N ILE A 197 9.27 -8.21 -27.01
CA ILE A 197 8.78 -8.48 -28.38
C ILE A 197 9.73 -7.87 -29.42
N GLY A 198 11.01 -8.25 -29.36
CA GLY A 198 12.06 -7.72 -30.27
C GLY A 198 12.45 -6.26 -30.04
N LYS A 199 11.86 -5.58 -29.06
CA LYS A 199 12.31 -4.23 -28.67
C LYS A 199 13.55 -4.31 -27.77
N THR A 200 14.34 -3.26 -27.79
CA THR A 200 15.54 -3.16 -26.92
C THR A 200 15.22 -2.59 -25.53
N THR A 201 13.96 -2.32 -25.24
CA THR A 201 13.52 -1.59 -24.06
C THR A 201 12.42 -2.34 -23.31
N VAL A 202 12.31 -2.12 -22.00
CA VAL A 202 11.27 -2.65 -21.12
C VAL A 202 10.86 -1.60 -20.08
N GLY A 203 9.55 -1.52 -19.78
CA GLY A 203 9.04 -0.68 -18.73
C GLY A 203 9.03 -1.41 -17.37
N PHE A 204 9.41 -0.71 -16.31
CA PHE A 204 9.38 -1.20 -14.94
C PHE A 204 8.37 -0.43 -14.12
N ARG A 205 7.62 -1.14 -13.30
CA ARG A 205 6.70 -0.60 -12.31
C ARG A 205 6.86 -1.36 -10.99
N MET A 206 6.68 -0.66 -9.88
CA MET A 206 6.62 -1.26 -8.54
C MET A 206 5.32 -0.76 -7.90
N PRO A 207 4.20 -1.54 -7.96
CA PRO A 207 2.93 -1.15 -7.38
C PRO A 207 3.05 -0.91 -5.87
N SER A 208 2.30 0.07 -5.33
CA SER A 208 2.37 0.41 -3.90
C SER A 208 1.39 -0.38 -3.03
N ILE A 209 0.39 -1.04 -3.60
CA ILE A 209 -0.60 -1.81 -2.84
C ILE A 209 0.05 -3.04 -2.22
N LYS A 210 -0.01 -3.14 -0.90
CA LYS A 210 0.70 -4.14 -0.08
C LYS A 210 0.48 -5.59 -0.51
N ILE A 211 -0.76 -5.96 -0.87
CA ILE A 211 -1.04 -7.33 -1.30
C ILE A 211 -0.34 -7.65 -2.62
N THR A 212 -0.34 -6.74 -3.57
CA THR A 212 0.31 -6.92 -4.88
C THR A 212 1.82 -6.97 -4.75
N GLN A 213 2.41 -6.11 -3.91
CA GLN A 213 3.85 -6.19 -3.59
C GLN A 213 4.22 -7.56 -3.01
N LYS A 214 3.51 -8.03 -1.98
CA LYS A 214 3.77 -9.35 -1.36
C LYS A 214 3.60 -10.51 -2.33
N VAL A 215 2.68 -10.41 -3.30
CA VAL A 215 2.55 -11.43 -4.34
C VAL A 215 3.77 -11.41 -5.26
N ILE A 216 4.24 -10.22 -5.69
CA ILE A 216 5.45 -10.08 -6.52
C ILE A 216 6.68 -10.59 -5.76
N GLU A 217 6.86 -10.22 -4.48
CA GLU A 217 7.93 -10.74 -3.63
C GLU A 217 7.97 -12.28 -3.59
N LYS A 218 6.79 -12.91 -3.54
CA LYS A 218 6.67 -14.37 -3.39
C LYS A 218 6.81 -15.13 -4.70
N VAL A 219 6.38 -14.58 -5.82
CA VAL A 219 6.39 -15.23 -7.15
C VAL A 219 7.64 -14.85 -7.94
N GLY A 220 8.13 -13.64 -7.77
CA GLY A 220 9.08 -12.99 -8.64
C GLY A 220 8.40 -11.98 -9.56
N VAL A 221 9.08 -11.63 -10.64
CA VAL A 221 8.63 -10.60 -11.58
C VAL A 221 7.35 -10.99 -12.30
N LEU A 222 6.40 -10.08 -12.36
CA LEU A 222 5.11 -10.28 -13.03
C LEU A 222 4.93 -9.31 -14.19
N VAL A 223 4.13 -9.67 -15.18
CA VAL A 223 3.48 -8.71 -16.08
C VAL A 223 2.07 -8.45 -15.59
N GLY A 224 1.58 -7.21 -15.72
CA GLY A 224 0.27 -6.84 -15.18
C GLY A 224 -0.29 -5.60 -15.87
N PRO A 225 -0.77 -5.71 -17.13
CA PRO A 225 -1.56 -4.63 -17.74
C PRO A 225 -2.91 -4.48 -17.00
N SER A 226 -3.61 -3.37 -17.24
CA SER A 226 -4.97 -3.16 -16.71
C SER A 226 -5.89 -4.34 -17.01
N ALA A 227 -6.82 -4.67 -16.08
CA ALA A 227 -7.69 -5.85 -16.16
C ALA A 227 -8.96 -5.61 -16.99
N ASN A 228 -8.83 -4.96 -18.16
CA ASN A 228 -9.90 -4.74 -19.16
C ASN A 228 -9.59 -5.50 -20.45
N LEU A 229 -10.58 -5.71 -21.29
CA LEU A 229 -10.37 -6.09 -22.67
C LEU A 229 -9.71 -4.94 -23.43
N THR A 230 -9.00 -5.27 -24.51
CA THR A 230 -8.32 -4.24 -25.31
C THR A 230 -9.33 -3.31 -25.96
N GLY A 231 -9.25 -2.02 -25.64
CA GLY A 231 -10.16 -0.98 -26.13
C GLY A 231 -11.18 -0.50 -25.08
N ASP A 232 -11.43 -1.29 -24.02
CA ASP A 232 -12.32 -0.90 -22.94
C ASP A 232 -11.63 0.02 -21.92
N PRO A 233 -12.39 0.76 -21.10
CA PRO A 233 -11.86 1.52 -19.97
C PRO A 233 -11.13 0.64 -18.96
N SER A 234 -10.09 1.18 -18.31
CA SER A 234 -9.39 0.49 -17.22
C SER A 234 -10.25 0.45 -15.97
N PRO A 235 -10.40 -0.73 -15.30
CA PRO A 235 -11.27 -0.89 -14.13
C PRO A 235 -10.66 -0.22 -12.88
N GLN A 236 -11.38 0.74 -12.31
CA GLN A 236 -11.01 1.42 -11.06
C GLN A 236 -11.62 0.73 -9.84
N PHE A 237 -12.80 0.13 -9.99
CA PHE A 237 -13.46 -0.63 -8.94
C PHE A 237 -13.55 -2.11 -9.32
N PHE A 238 -13.66 -2.97 -8.33
CA PHE A 238 -13.84 -4.41 -8.57
C PHE A 238 -15.10 -4.69 -9.41
N ALA A 239 -16.13 -3.89 -9.22
CA ALA A 239 -17.38 -3.97 -9.98
C ALA A 239 -17.26 -3.59 -11.47
N ASP A 240 -16.18 -2.90 -11.87
CA ASP A 240 -15.92 -2.52 -13.27
C ASP A 240 -15.31 -3.68 -14.07
N LEU A 241 -14.90 -4.76 -13.41
CA LEU A 241 -14.30 -5.92 -14.07
C LEU A 241 -15.32 -6.66 -14.91
N SER A 242 -15.02 -6.87 -16.18
CA SER A 242 -15.91 -7.62 -17.07
C SER A 242 -16.00 -9.09 -16.66
N PRO A 243 -17.16 -9.76 -16.84
CA PRO A 243 -17.31 -11.20 -16.58
C PRO A 243 -16.25 -12.03 -17.30
N GLN A 244 -15.94 -11.68 -18.56
CA GLN A 244 -14.94 -12.39 -19.36
C GLN A 244 -13.53 -12.35 -18.71
N ILE A 245 -13.13 -11.23 -18.13
CA ILE A 245 -11.84 -11.10 -17.45
C ILE A 245 -11.86 -11.90 -16.13
N LEU A 246 -12.96 -11.80 -15.35
CA LEU A 246 -13.12 -12.52 -14.08
C LEU A 246 -13.10 -14.05 -14.26
N GLU A 247 -13.81 -14.58 -15.26
CA GLU A 247 -13.89 -16.02 -15.52
C GLU A 247 -12.55 -16.63 -15.98
N ASN A 248 -11.66 -15.84 -16.56
CA ASN A 248 -10.35 -16.27 -17.03
C ASN A 248 -9.23 -16.08 -16.00
N ALA A 249 -9.52 -15.48 -14.86
CA ALA A 249 -8.58 -15.35 -13.75
C ALA A 249 -8.86 -16.43 -12.69
N GLN A 250 -7.83 -17.20 -12.30
CA GLN A 250 -7.94 -18.20 -11.24
C GLN A 250 -8.20 -17.57 -9.87
N VAL A 251 -7.72 -16.35 -9.67
CA VAL A 251 -7.90 -15.59 -8.44
C VAL A 251 -8.17 -14.14 -8.78
N ALA A 252 -9.18 -13.55 -8.15
CA ALA A 252 -9.42 -12.11 -8.16
C ALA A 252 -9.47 -11.60 -6.72
N ILE A 253 -8.66 -10.61 -6.41
CA ILE A 253 -8.55 -10.02 -5.07
C ILE A 253 -9.17 -8.64 -5.09
N GLN A 254 -10.23 -8.48 -4.31
CA GLN A 254 -10.91 -7.20 -4.14
C GLN A 254 -10.21 -6.35 -3.07
N ASP A 255 -9.80 -5.14 -3.48
CA ASP A 255 -9.34 -4.05 -2.62
C ASP A 255 -9.53 -2.75 -3.42
N ASP A 256 -10.54 -1.97 -3.08
CA ASP A 256 -10.92 -0.76 -3.81
C ASP A 256 -10.20 0.50 -3.27
N SER A 257 -9.05 0.35 -2.62
CA SER A 257 -8.14 1.43 -2.21
C SER A 257 -7.35 2.01 -3.40
N ILE A 258 -8.05 2.31 -4.49
CA ILE A 258 -7.48 2.73 -5.78
C ILE A 258 -7.70 4.23 -5.97
N TYR A 259 -6.68 4.96 -6.42
CA TYR A 259 -6.78 6.42 -6.65
C TYR A 259 -7.26 6.80 -8.06
N GLY A 260 -7.35 5.84 -8.99
CA GLY A 260 -7.98 5.99 -10.31
C GLY A 260 -7.21 6.82 -11.33
N LEU A 261 -6.00 7.27 -11.03
CA LEU A 261 -5.15 7.99 -11.99
C LEU A 261 -4.16 7.03 -12.65
N ASP A 262 -3.98 7.17 -13.95
CA ASP A 262 -2.97 6.41 -14.70
C ASP A 262 -1.54 6.66 -14.20
N THR A 263 -0.63 5.70 -14.44
CA THR A 263 0.79 5.88 -14.14
C THR A 263 1.40 6.96 -15.02
N THR A 264 2.30 7.76 -14.45
CA THR A 264 3.24 8.55 -15.24
C THR A 264 4.26 7.62 -15.90
N ILE A 265 4.60 7.86 -17.16
CA ILE A 265 5.55 7.04 -17.93
C ILE A 265 6.71 7.92 -18.37
N ILE A 266 7.92 7.54 -17.93
CA ILE A 266 9.17 8.19 -18.31
C ILE A 266 10.07 7.21 -19.08
N ASP A 267 10.65 7.67 -20.17
CA ASP A 267 11.60 6.90 -20.96
C ASP A 267 13.03 7.45 -20.76
N LEU A 268 13.89 6.61 -20.25
CA LEU A 268 15.29 6.94 -19.92
C LEU A 268 16.29 6.25 -20.86
N THR A 269 15.86 5.72 -21.99
CA THR A 269 16.72 4.98 -22.92
C THR A 269 17.48 5.88 -23.90
N GLY A 270 17.03 7.12 -24.08
CA GLY A 270 17.68 8.12 -24.93
C GLY A 270 18.74 8.95 -24.19
N LYS A 271 19.47 9.77 -24.95
CA LYS A 271 20.38 10.78 -24.37
C LYS A 271 19.63 11.79 -23.51
N THR A 272 18.40 12.11 -23.89
CA THR A 272 17.49 13.02 -23.16
C THR A 272 16.30 12.22 -22.65
N PRO A 273 15.95 12.32 -21.36
CA PRO A 273 14.75 11.71 -20.79
C PRO A 273 13.48 12.22 -21.49
N ARG A 274 12.47 11.36 -21.65
CA ARG A 274 11.19 11.73 -22.26
C ARG A 274 10.02 11.38 -21.35
N LEU A 275 9.10 12.34 -21.17
CA LEU A 275 7.84 12.10 -20.48
C LEU A 275 6.79 11.65 -21.50
N LEU A 276 6.60 10.33 -21.61
CA LEU A 276 5.68 9.75 -22.62
C LEU A 276 4.22 9.88 -22.22
N ARG A 277 3.92 9.93 -20.92
CA ARG A 277 2.57 10.14 -20.38
C ARG A 277 2.69 10.79 -19.00
N GLN A 278 2.00 11.90 -18.80
CA GLN A 278 1.79 12.44 -17.47
C GLN A 278 0.53 11.79 -16.87
N GLY A 279 0.70 11.15 -15.74
CA GLY A 279 -0.35 10.53 -14.94
C GLY A 279 -0.38 11.13 -13.54
N ALA A 280 -0.40 10.29 -12.51
CA ALA A 280 -0.49 10.69 -11.12
C ALA A 280 0.70 11.52 -10.62
N ILE A 281 1.89 11.37 -11.24
CA ILE A 281 3.10 12.14 -10.91
C ILE A 281 3.28 13.21 -11.97
N THR A 282 3.34 14.48 -11.56
CA THR A 282 3.51 15.60 -12.49
C THR A 282 4.99 15.80 -12.87
N ARG A 283 5.21 16.53 -13.98
CA ARG A 283 6.56 16.89 -14.41
C ARG A 283 7.28 17.72 -13.33
N GLU A 284 6.57 18.63 -12.66
CA GLU A 284 7.10 19.48 -11.60
C GLU A 284 7.56 18.65 -10.39
N GLN A 285 6.79 17.61 -10.02
CA GLN A 285 7.18 16.67 -8.96
C GLN A 285 8.45 15.90 -9.34
N LEU A 286 8.54 15.40 -10.59
CA LEU A 286 9.74 14.73 -11.09
C LEU A 286 10.98 15.62 -10.99
N LEU A 287 10.89 16.87 -11.46
CA LEU A 287 11.98 17.84 -11.44
C LEU A 287 12.39 18.27 -10.03
N ARG A 288 11.43 18.37 -9.12
CA ARG A 288 11.71 18.72 -7.72
C ARG A 288 12.53 17.65 -7.01
N GLU A 289 12.16 16.37 -7.19
CA GLU A 289 12.85 15.26 -6.53
C GLU A 289 14.13 14.83 -7.28
N VAL A 290 14.15 14.96 -8.60
CA VAL A 290 15.26 14.55 -9.47
C VAL A 290 15.60 15.70 -10.44
N PRO A 291 16.32 16.73 -9.99
CA PRO A 291 16.71 17.88 -10.83
C PRO A 291 17.53 17.50 -12.08
N GLU A 292 18.17 16.33 -12.06
CA GLU A 292 18.90 15.76 -13.19
C GLU A 292 18.00 15.49 -14.41
N LEU A 293 16.67 15.52 -14.24
CA LEU A 293 15.69 15.44 -15.31
C LEU A 293 15.37 16.81 -15.95
N ALA A 294 16.15 17.87 -15.71
CA ALA A 294 15.85 19.22 -16.20
C ALA A 294 15.55 19.29 -17.71
N ASP A 295 16.24 18.47 -18.52
CA ASP A 295 16.08 18.40 -19.97
C ASP A 295 14.99 17.44 -20.44
N ILE A 296 14.10 16.95 -19.54
CA ILE A 296 13.02 16.03 -19.90
C ILE A 296 12.06 16.67 -20.90
N GLN A 297 11.84 15.97 -22.00
CA GLN A 297 10.97 16.36 -23.12
C GLN A 297 9.59 15.74 -23.00
#